data_7a957229e7d283cf6b991ce8c2929422
#
_entry.id   7a957229e7d283cf6b991ce8c2929422
#
_cell.length_a   1.000
_cell.length_b   1.000
_cell.length_c   1.000
_cell.angle_alpha   90.00
_cell.angle_beta   90.00
_cell.angle_gamma   90.00
#
_symmetry.space_group_name_H-M   'P 1'
#
loop_
_entity.id
_entity.type
_entity.pdbx_description
1 polymer ?
#
loop_
_entity_poly.entity_id
_entity_poly.type
_entity_poly.pdbx_seq_one_letter_code
_entity_poly.pdbx_strand_id
1 'polypeptide(L)'
;MNQTDTTPAGTGSDGDDRAWRDVLARLTVPAPADLLDRVAARWSYVEGPVEDVFVAFTPEGIASVAPASSVDDDAEFTEAFRQYFGRPVLPASGAPDGVEEALRTGDATGLRFDLRGRTPFECDVLQATLTIPPGELRPYAWVAWQIDRPRAVRAVGSALGHNPVPLLIPCHRVIRSDGTVGDYGFGSPMKRRLLGAEGVDLDRVEATVRRGWVVVGDDRSGLVCMPTCHRSEGVPADHRHTFRTVGEAAGQGYTPCPDCRPMGG
;
A
#
# COMPACT_ATOMS: atom_id res chain seq x y z
N MET A 1 -39.49 18.97 64.23
CA MET A 1 -38.72 17.75 64.55
C MET A 1 -37.77 17.54 63.45
N ASN A 2 -36.54 18.07 63.62
CA ASN A 2 -35.39 17.96 62.64
C ASN A 2 -34.70 16.62 62.86
N GLN A 3 -34.57 15.85 61.84
CA GLN A 3 -33.52 14.80 61.75
C GLN A 3 -32.49 15.18 60.68
N THR A 4 -31.36 15.54 61.18
CA THR A 4 -30.12 15.75 60.39
C THR A 4 -29.53 14.38 60.09
N ASP A 5 -29.57 13.99 58.83
CA ASP A 5 -28.89 12.80 58.33
C ASP A 5 -27.43 13.14 58.05
N THR A 6 -26.54 12.63 58.90
CA THR A 6 -25.10 12.83 58.80
C THR A 6 -24.51 11.61 58.12
N THR A 7 -24.22 11.71 56.84
CA THR A 7 -23.43 10.73 56.08
C THR A 7 -21.97 10.79 56.54
N PRO A 8 -21.36 9.70 56.99
CA PRO A 8 -19.91 9.72 57.33
C PRO A 8 -19.07 9.81 56.08
N ALA A 9 -18.22 10.82 56.05
CA ALA A 9 -17.13 10.94 55.06
C ALA A 9 -16.22 9.72 55.18
N GLY A 10 -16.18 8.90 54.09
CA GLY A 10 -15.26 7.80 54.00
C GLY A 10 -13.81 8.33 53.80
N THR A 11 -13.02 8.33 54.87
CA THR A 11 -11.58 8.44 54.82
C THR A 11 -11.02 7.13 54.27
N GLY A 12 -11.02 6.98 52.93
CA GLY A 12 -10.32 5.92 52.21
C GLY A 12 -8.85 6.19 52.38
N SER A 13 -8.12 5.26 52.97
CA SER A 13 -6.79 5.34 53.48
C SER A 13 -5.72 5.43 52.39
N ASP A 14 -5.08 6.59 52.21
CA ASP A 14 -3.81 6.74 51.47
C ASP A 14 -2.73 5.77 51.94
N GLY A 15 -2.84 5.23 53.16
CA GLY A 15 -1.95 4.26 53.75
C GLY A 15 -2.03 2.84 53.16
N ASP A 16 -3.24 2.40 52.80
CA ASP A 16 -3.46 1.07 52.21
C ASP A 16 -2.95 1.01 50.77
N ASP A 17 -3.19 2.05 49.99
CA ASP A 17 -2.68 2.15 48.57
C ASP A 17 -1.16 2.15 48.50
N ARG A 18 -0.47 2.73 49.50
CA ARG A 18 1.00 2.75 49.56
C ARG A 18 1.52 1.36 49.89
N ALA A 19 0.90 0.66 50.85
CA ALA A 19 1.30 -0.70 51.24
C ALA A 19 1.16 -1.69 50.07
N TRP A 20 0.08 -1.60 49.31
CA TRP A 20 -0.11 -2.44 48.12
C TRP A 20 0.91 -2.10 46.99
N ARG A 21 1.19 -0.83 46.75
CA ARG A 21 2.24 -0.41 45.82
C ARG A 21 3.62 -0.97 46.17
N ASP A 22 3.97 -0.95 47.45
CA ASP A 22 5.25 -1.51 47.93
C ASP A 22 5.30 -3.04 47.79
N VAL A 23 4.19 -3.74 48.00
CA VAL A 23 4.10 -5.18 47.78
C VAL A 23 4.19 -5.50 46.29
N LEU A 24 3.47 -4.77 45.45
CA LEU A 24 3.50 -4.94 43.99
C LEU A 24 4.91 -4.61 43.42
N ALA A 25 5.59 -3.55 43.96
CA ALA A 25 6.94 -3.20 43.55
C ALA A 25 7.95 -4.31 43.83
N ARG A 26 7.76 -5.10 44.90
CA ARG A 26 8.63 -6.26 45.22
C ARG A 26 8.34 -7.49 44.37
N LEU A 27 7.16 -7.54 43.76
CA LEU A 27 6.72 -8.64 42.84
C LEU A 27 6.98 -8.30 41.36
N THR A 28 7.32 -7.03 41.06
CA THR A 28 7.62 -6.62 39.68
C THR A 28 8.96 -7.19 39.23
N VAL A 29 8.93 -8.02 38.22
CA VAL A 29 10.12 -8.37 37.42
C VAL A 29 10.26 -7.30 36.37
N PRO A 30 11.48 -6.74 36.14
CA PRO A 30 11.70 -5.80 35.05
C PRO A 30 11.21 -6.41 33.73
N ALA A 31 10.36 -5.68 33.03
CA ALA A 31 9.92 -6.13 31.71
C ALA A 31 11.12 -6.25 30.77
N PRO A 32 11.19 -7.28 29.90
CA PRO A 32 12.20 -7.33 28.87
C PRO A 32 12.25 -6.02 28.09
N ALA A 33 13.45 -5.56 27.72
CA ALA A 33 13.63 -4.28 27.03
C ALA A 33 12.87 -4.23 25.69
N ASP A 34 12.68 -5.38 25.06
CA ASP A 34 11.96 -5.58 23.78
C ASP A 34 10.46 -5.86 23.94
N LEU A 35 9.93 -5.86 25.17
CA LEU A 35 8.53 -6.23 25.41
C LEU A 35 7.56 -5.38 24.58
N LEU A 36 7.76 -4.07 24.56
CA LEU A 36 6.89 -3.15 23.82
C LEU A 36 6.93 -3.44 22.32
N ASP A 37 8.09 -3.72 21.75
CA ASP A 37 8.22 -4.04 20.32
C ASP A 37 7.59 -5.38 19.97
N ARG A 38 7.53 -6.31 20.94
CA ARG A 38 6.85 -7.60 20.75
C ARG A 38 5.33 -7.50 20.81
N VAL A 39 4.78 -6.60 21.62
CA VAL A 39 3.33 -6.51 21.88
C VAL A 39 2.65 -5.36 21.16
N ALA A 40 3.36 -4.29 20.85
CA ALA A 40 2.84 -3.10 20.17
C ALA A 40 3.54 -2.86 18.83
N ALA A 41 2.83 -2.24 17.89
CA ALA A 41 3.44 -1.58 16.74
C ALA A 41 3.84 -0.15 17.12
N ARG A 42 4.57 0.52 16.25
CA ARG A 42 4.89 1.95 16.32
C ARG A 42 4.25 2.66 15.16
N TRP A 43 3.97 3.95 15.28
CA TRP A 43 3.50 4.77 14.18
C TRP A 43 4.15 6.15 14.18
N SER A 44 4.23 6.74 13.02
CA SER A 44 4.64 8.12 12.81
C SER A 44 3.83 8.77 11.71
N TYR A 45 3.81 10.10 11.72
CA TYR A 45 3.22 10.92 10.68
C TYR A 45 4.31 11.32 9.70
N VAL A 46 4.07 11.16 8.41
CA VAL A 46 5.08 11.31 7.35
C VAL A 46 4.48 12.09 6.19
N GLU A 47 5.25 13.00 5.59
CA GLU A 47 4.87 13.68 4.37
C GLU A 47 4.73 12.68 3.21
N GLY A 48 3.57 12.69 2.55
CA GLY A 48 3.27 11.81 1.44
C GLY A 48 3.22 12.56 0.10
N PRO A 49 3.09 11.85 -1.03
CA PRO A 49 3.18 12.44 -2.38
C PRO A 49 2.02 13.38 -2.73
N VAL A 50 0.89 13.26 -2.09
CA VAL A 50 -0.32 14.08 -2.34
C VAL A 50 -0.95 14.62 -1.07
N GLU A 51 -0.68 14.00 0.06
CA GLU A 51 -1.03 14.40 1.43
C GLU A 51 -0.21 13.60 2.42
N ASP A 52 -0.16 14.05 3.66
CA ASP A 52 0.53 13.34 4.74
C ASP A 52 -0.14 12.00 5.04
N VAL A 53 0.64 11.09 5.62
CA VAL A 53 0.20 9.72 5.90
C VAL A 53 0.61 9.27 7.30
N PHE A 54 -0.23 8.45 7.90
CA PHE A 54 0.13 7.64 9.06
C PHE A 54 0.84 6.38 8.58
N VAL A 55 2.00 6.08 9.13
CA VAL A 55 2.77 4.86 8.85
C VAL A 55 2.93 4.07 10.12
N ALA A 56 2.32 2.89 10.19
CA ALA A 56 2.53 1.96 11.31
C ALA A 56 3.51 0.85 10.92
N PHE A 57 4.38 0.49 11.85
CA PHE A 57 5.46 -0.46 11.62
C PHE A 57 5.77 -1.30 12.86
N THR A 58 6.42 -2.42 12.64
CA THR A 58 6.89 -3.38 13.64
C THR A 58 8.35 -3.69 13.38
N PRO A 59 9.04 -4.46 14.22
CA PRO A 59 10.40 -4.93 13.92
C PRO A 59 10.51 -5.74 12.61
N GLU A 60 9.42 -6.34 12.15
CA GLU A 60 9.37 -7.11 10.90
C GLU A 60 9.25 -6.24 9.66
N GLY A 61 8.69 -5.02 9.79
CA GLY A 61 8.54 -4.08 8.68
C GLY A 61 7.31 -3.19 8.80
N ILE A 62 6.94 -2.53 7.69
CA ILE A 62 5.80 -1.63 7.60
C ILE A 62 4.52 -2.46 7.57
N ALA A 63 3.60 -2.20 8.51
CA ALA A 63 2.37 -2.96 8.69
C ALA A 63 1.14 -2.25 8.10
N SER A 64 1.11 -0.90 8.14
CA SER A 64 -0.02 -0.13 7.63
C SER A 64 0.40 1.25 7.17
N VAL A 65 -0.29 1.76 6.14
CA VAL A 65 -0.24 3.16 5.72
C VAL A 65 -1.66 3.64 5.54
N ALA A 66 -1.97 4.81 6.09
CA ALA A 66 -3.29 5.45 5.95
C ALA A 66 -3.10 6.93 5.58
N PRO A 67 -3.74 7.43 4.49
CA PRO A 67 -3.78 8.86 4.19
C PRO A 67 -4.39 9.65 5.35
N ALA A 68 -3.86 10.83 5.64
CA ALA A 68 -4.36 11.67 6.74
C ALA A 68 -5.86 11.98 6.60
N SER A 69 -6.33 12.18 5.36
CA SER A 69 -7.75 12.43 5.08
C SER A 69 -8.68 11.23 5.28
N SER A 70 -8.14 10.06 5.57
CA SER A 70 -8.92 8.83 5.79
C SER A 70 -9.30 8.59 7.25
N VAL A 71 -8.81 9.41 8.18
CA VAL A 71 -9.08 9.37 9.62
C VAL A 71 -9.22 10.79 10.15
N ASP A 72 -10.03 10.99 11.20
CA ASP A 72 -10.26 12.32 11.77
C ASP A 72 -9.07 12.78 12.65
N ASP A 73 -8.44 11.84 13.36
CA ASP A 73 -7.30 12.12 14.23
C ASP A 73 -6.44 10.89 14.54
N ASP A 74 -5.38 11.08 15.33
CA ASP A 74 -4.46 10.02 15.79
C ASP A 74 -5.19 8.92 16.59
N ALA A 75 -6.24 9.28 17.34
CA ALA A 75 -6.98 8.34 18.16
C ALA A 75 -7.80 7.38 17.28
N GLU A 76 -8.44 7.91 16.25
CA GLU A 76 -9.17 7.08 15.28
C GLU A 76 -8.21 6.15 14.52
N PHE A 77 -7.05 6.67 14.07
CA PHE A 77 -6.03 5.84 13.43
C PHE A 77 -5.57 4.69 14.33
N THR A 78 -5.25 4.98 15.60
CA THR A 78 -4.77 3.97 16.53
C THR A 78 -5.82 2.93 16.88
N GLU A 79 -7.09 3.34 16.99
CA GLU A 79 -8.20 2.43 17.23
C GLU A 79 -8.51 1.56 16.00
N ALA A 80 -8.52 2.13 14.79
CA ALA A 80 -8.68 1.39 13.55
C ALA A 80 -7.56 0.36 13.36
N PHE A 81 -6.32 0.75 13.65
CA PHE A 81 -5.17 -0.16 13.63
C PHE A 81 -5.35 -1.31 14.63
N ARG A 82 -5.74 -1.00 15.88
CA ARG A 82 -5.97 -2.00 16.93
C ARG A 82 -7.06 -3.00 16.54
N GLN A 83 -8.17 -2.52 15.97
CA GLN A 83 -9.27 -3.37 15.50
C GLN A 83 -8.84 -4.30 14.36
N TYR A 84 -8.06 -3.78 13.42
CA TYR A 84 -7.67 -4.54 12.23
C TYR A 84 -6.53 -5.53 12.50
N PHE A 85 -5.51 -5.12 13.27
CA PHE A 85 -4.30 -5.92 13.53
C PHE A 85 -4.32 -6.66 14.88
N GLY A 86 -5.30 -6.42 15.74
CA GLY A 86 -5.44 -7.07 17.05
C GLY A 86 -4.34 -6.70 18.05
N ARG A 87 -3.61 -5.60 17.83
CA ARG A 87 -2.50 -5.15 18.69
C ARG A 87 -2.49 -3.63 18.81
N PRO A 88 -2.02 -3.08 19.95
CA PRO A 88 -1.89 -1.64 20.10
C PRO A 88 -0.81 -1.07 19.19
N VAL A 89 -0.92 0.22 18.87
CA VAL A 89 0.11 0.99 18.19
C VAL A 89 0.46 2.22 19.02
N LEU A 90 1.74 2.54 19.15
CA LEU A 90 2.26 3.64 19.96
C LEU A 90 3.01 4.64 19.07
N PRO A 91 2.99 5.95 19.41
CA PRO A 91 3.73 6.93 18.63
C PRO A 91 5.24 6.66 18.66
N ALA A 92 5.89 6.97 17.54
CA ALA A 92 7.34 6.93 17.38
C ALA A 92 7.88 8.32 17.02
N SER A 93 9.19 8.53 17.20
CA SER A 93 9.85 9.78 16.84
C SER A 93 10.05 9.97 15.34
N GLY A 94 9.85 8.94 14.53
CA GLY A 94 9.99 8.96 13.07
C GLY A 94 9.66 7.62 12.46
N ALA A 95 9.54 7.59 11.14
CA ALA A 95 9.32 6.39 10.36
C ALA A 95 10.62 5.57 10.22
N PRO A 96 10.54 4.29 9.84
CA PRO A 96 11.71 3.50 9.49
C PRO A 96 12.50 4.12 8.32
N ASP A 97 13.82 3.86 8.29
CA ASP A 97 14.69 4.34 7.24
C ASP A 97 14.17 3.96 5.85
N GLY A 98 14.23 4.92 4.92
CA GLY A 98 13.82 4.74 3.53
C GLY A 98 12.33 4.96 3.26
N VAL A 99 11.46 5.08 4.27
CA VAL A 99 10.01 5.29 4.07
C VAL A 99 9.72 6.63 3.41
N GLU A 100 10.32 7.72 3.90
CA GLU A 100 10.14 9.06 3.32
C GLU A 100 10.61 9.10 1.87
N GLU A 101 11.76 8.51 1.59
CA GLU A 101 12.30 8.42 0.23
C GLU A 101 11.39 7.59 -0.68
N ALA A 102 10.88 6.46 -0.20
CA ALA A 102 9.97 5.61 -0.96
C ALA A 102 8.63 6.32 -1.26
N LEU A 103 8.09 7.08 -0.31
CA LEU A 103 6.89 7.90 -0.54
C LEU A 103 7.16 9.01 -1.56
N ARG A 104 8.33 9.64 -1.50
CA ARG A 104 8.72 10.71 -2.41
C ARG A 104 8.99 10.22 -3.84
N THR A 105 9.63 9.07 -4.00
CA THR A 105 10.02 8.51 -5.31
C THR A 105 8.99 7.55 -5.90
N GLY A 106 8.10 7.01 -5.06
CA GLY A 106 7.18 5.93 -5.43
C GLY A 106 7.85 4.56 -5.55
N ASP A 107 9.14 4.43 -5.22
CA ASP A 107 9.88 3.15 -5.22
C ASP A 107 10.09 2.65 -3.79
N ALA A 108 9.37 1.62 -3.43
CA ALA A 108 9.42 0.98 -2.12
C ALA A 108 10.03 -0.44 -2.15
N THR A 109 10.70 -0.83 -3.25
CA THR A 109 11.24 -2.19 -3.45
C THR A 109 12.29 -2.58 -2.42
N GLY A 110 12.98 -1.59 -1.80
CA GLY A 110 13.97 -1.80 -0.74
C GLY A 110 13.38 -1.93 0.67
N LEU A 111 12.08 -1.72 0.86
CA LEU A 111 11.44 -1.74 2.17
C LEU A 111 10.99 -3.15 2.55
N ARG A 112 10.93 -3.39 3.87
CA ARG A 112 10.32 -4.61 4.42
C ARG A 112 8.88 -4.32 4.85
N PHE A 113 7.98 -5.26 4.58
CA PHE A 113 6.58 -5.16 4.93
C PHE A 113 6.18 -6.27 5.92
N ASP A 114 5.43 -5.91 6.95
CA ASP A 114 4.81 -6.84 7.88
C ASP A 114 3.42 -7.22 7.35
N LEU A 115 3.38 -8.26 6.55
CA LEU A 115 2.15 -8.79 5.94
C LEU A 115 1.56 -9.96 6.74
N ARG A 116 1.92 -10.13 8.00
CA ARG A 116 1.35 -11.17 8.87
C ARG A 116 -0.18 -11.05 8.93
N GLY A 117 -0.85 -12.19 8.90
CA GLY A 117 -2.31 -12.25 8.82
C GLY A 117 -2.88 -12.17 7.39
N ARG A 118 -2.04 -11.89 6.38
CA ARG A 118 -2.43 -12.04 4.97
C ARG A 118 -2.30 -13.49 4.53
N THR A 119 -3.19 -13.90 3.64
CA THR A 119 -3.09 -15.22 3.00
C THR A 119 -1.89 -15.26 2.05
N PRO A 120 -1.34 -16.45 1.72
CA PRO A 120 -0.28 -16.56 0.72
C PRO A 120 -0.66 -15.90 -0.62
N PHE A 121 -1.92 -16.03 -1.05
CA PHE A 121 -2.41 -15.40 -2.27
C PHE A 121 -2.36 -13.86 -2.20
N GLU A 122 -2.80 -13.27 -1.09
CA GLU A 122 -2.71 -11.81 -0.90
C GLU A 122 -1.26 -11.34 -0.89
N CYS A 123 -0.35 -12.07 -0.24
CA CYS A 123 1.07 -11.76 -0.24
C CYS A 123 1.65 -11.79 -1.66
N ASP A 124 1.36 -12.83 -2.45
CA ASP A 124 1.80 -12.94 -3.85
C ASP A 124 1.30 -11.75 -4.69
N VAL A 125 0.02 -11.37 -4.53
CA VAL A 125 -0.59 -10.22 -5.22
C VAL A 125 0.12 -8.92 -4.84
N LEU A 126 0.36 -8.67 -3.55
CA LEU A 126 1.01 -7.46 -3.06
C LEU A 126 2.47 -7.39 -3.52
N GLN A 127 3.20 -8.50 -3.50
CA GLN A 127 4.58 -8.59 -3.99
C GLN A 127 4.66 -8.33 -5.49
N ALA A 128 3.77 -8.95 -6.29
CA ALA A 128 3.72 -8.68 -7.73
C ALA A 128 3.40 -7.20 -8.01
N THR A 129 2.50 -6.60 -7.23
CA THR A 129 2.13 -5.19 -7.36
C THR A 129 3.29 -4.26 -7.04
N LEU A 130 4.10 -4.60 -6.03
CA LEU A 130 5.29 -3.83 -5.64
C LEU A 130 6.31 -3.69 -6.77
N THR A 131 6.32 -4.61 -7.74
CA THR A 131 7.24 -4.56 -8.89
C THR A 131 6.84 -3.57 -9.97
N ILE A 132 5.66 -2.93 -9.88
CA ILE A 132 5.20 -1.95 -10.86
C ILE A 132 5.90 -0.61 -10.62
N PRO A 133 6.74 -0.12 -11.55
CA PRO A 133 7.47 1.13 -11.34
C PRO A 133 6.56 2.37 -11.25
N PRO A 134 7.04 3.47 -10.66
CA PRO A 134 6.37 4.77 -10.73
C PRO A 134 6.10 5.18 -12.18
N GLY A 135 4.94 5.80 -12.43
CA GLY A 135 4.56 6.24 -13.77
C GLY A 135 4.04 5.13 -14.68
N GLU A 136 4.15 3.87 -14.30
CA GLU A 136 3.71 2.75 -15.11
C GLU A 136 2.40 2.15 -14.59
N LEU A 137 1.55 1.72 -15.51
CA LEU A 137 0.26 1.09 -15.20
C LEU A 137 0.24 -0.36 -15.65
N ARG A 138 -0.44 -1.22 -14.86
CA ARG A 138 -0.68 -2.62 -15.21
C ARG A 138 -2.15 -2.97 -14.99
N PRO A 139 -2.77 -3.78 -15.87
CA PRO A 139 -4.10 -4.28 -15.63
C PRO A 139 -4.12 -5.34 -14.52
N TYR A 140 -5.26 -5.48 -13.80
CA TYR A 140 -5.45 -6.56 -12.81
C TYR A 140 -5.12 -7.95 -13.36
N ALA A 141 -5.40 -8.17 -14.63
CA ALA A 141 -5.06 -9.43 -15.31
C ALA A 141 -3.55 -9.67 -15.38
N TRP A 142 -2.74 -8.61 -15.51
CA TRP A 142 -1.29 -8.72 -15.47
C TRP A 142 -0.80 -9.20 -14.11
N VAL A 143 -1.32 -8.65 -13.02
CA VAL A 143 -0.99 -9.11 -11.66
C VAL A 143 -1.36 -10.57 -11.48
N ALA A 144 -2.57 -10.98 -11.94
CA ALA A 144 -3.02 -12.37 -11.89
C ALA A 144 -2.08 -13.31 -12.68
N TRP A 145 -1.58 -12.84 -13.81
CA TRP A 145 -0.63 -13.60 -14.64
C TRP A 145 0.76 -13.69 -13.98
N GLN A 146 1.26 -12.61 -13.34
CA GLN A 146 2.55 -12.61 -12.64
C GLN A 146 2.63 -13.64 -11.50
N ILE A 147 1.51 -13.94 -10.87
CA ILE A 147 1.42 -14.92 -9.78
C ILE A 147 0.96 -16.31 -10.24
N ASP A 148 1.03 -16.60 -11.54
CA ASP A 148 0.60 -17.88 -12.16
C ASP A 148 -0.87 -18.24 -11.88
N ARG A 149 -1.75 -17.25 -11.73
CA ARG A 149 -3.19 -17.39 -11.48
C ARG A 149 -4.03 -16.58 -12.47
N PRO A 150 -3.90 -16.77 -13.79
CA PRO A 150 -4.49 -15.88 -14.82
C PRO A 150 -6.02 -15.78 -14.73
N ARG A 151 -6.70 -16.73 -14.12
CA ARG A 151 -8.17 -16.72 -13.93
C ARG A 151 -8.60 -15.99 -12.66
N ALA A 152 -7.67 -15.57 -11.79
CA ALA A 152 -7.96 -15.00 -10.46
C ALA A 152 -8.14 -13.48 -10.46
N VAL A 153 -8.45 -12.84 -11.60
CA VAL A 153 -8.49 -11.37 -11.77
C VAL A 153 -9.39 -10.68 -10.72
N ARG A 154 -10.58 -11.25 -10.44
CA ARG A 154 -11.48 -10.69 -9.40
C ARG A 154 -10.88 -10.82 -8.00
N ALA A 155 -10.25 -11.96 -7.69
CA ALA A 155 -9.60 -12.17 -6.40
C ALA A 155 -8.40 -11.24 -6.21
N VAL A 156 -7.63 -10.94 -7.28
CA VAL A 156 -6.58 -9.89 -7.28
C VAL A 156 -7.18 -8.54 -6.92
N GLY A 157 -8.30 -8.15 -7.55
CA GLY A 157 -8.99 -6.91 -7.20
C GLY A 157 -9.39 -6.84 -5.73
N SER A 158 -9.92 -7.95 -5.18
CA SER A 158 -10.27 -8.06 -3.76
C SER A 158 -9.03 -7.93 -2.85
N ALA A 159 -7.94 -8.63 -3.18
CA ALA A 159 -6.69 -8.56 -2.41
C ALA A 159 -6.10 -7.15 -2.40
N LEU A 160 -6.11 -6.46 -3.54
CA LEU A 160 -5.65 -5.07 -3.63
C LEU A 160 -6.57 -4.09 -2.91
N GLY A 161 -7.87 -4.37 -2.84
CA GLY A 161 -8.83 -3.60 -2.03
C GLY A 161 -8.57 -3.70 -0.52
N HIS A 162 -7.89 -4.76 -0.08
CA HIS A 162 -7.48 -4.98 1.32
C HIS A 162 -5.97 -4.75 1.55
N ASN A 163 -5.30 -4.04 0.65
CA ASN A 163 -3.89 -3.69 0.82
C ASN A 163 -3.70 -2.85 2.09
N PRO A 164 -2.97 -3.34 3.10
CA PRO A 164 -2.77 -2.60 4.35
C PRO A 164 -1.73 -1.48 4.23
N VAL A 165 -0.92 -1.49 3.15
CA VAL A 165 0.22 -0.58 2.98
C VAL A 165 0.11 0.14 1.62
N PRO A 166 -1.02 0.83 1.35
CA PRO A 166 -1.19 1.60 0.10
C PRO A 166 -0.10 2.68 -0.02
N LEU A 167 0.09 3.23 -1.20
CA LEU A 167 1.16 4.15 -1.61
C LEU A 167 2.53 3.44 -1.71
N LEU A 168 2.99 2.78 -0.67
CA LEU A 168 4.24 2.01 -0.69
C LEU A 168 4.09 0.70 -1.49
N ILE A 169 2.97 -0.04 -1.30
CA ILE A 169 2.59 -1.11 -2.24
C ILE A 169 1.58 -0.49 -3.21
N PRO A 170 1.97 -0.22 -4.46
CA PRO A 170 1.30 0.75 -5.33
C PRO A 170 0.06 0.19 -6.02
N CYS A 171 -0.97 -0.21 -5.26
CA CYS A 171 -2.23 -0.72 -5.82
C CYS A 171 -2.97 0.34 -6.68
N HIS A 172 -2.63 1.62 -6.55
CA HIS A 172 -3.12 2.68 -7.43
C HIS A 172 -2.58 2.57 -8.87
N ARG A 173 -1.46 1.89 -9.12
CA ARG A 173 -0.90 1.62 -10.46
C ARG A 173 -1.61 0.46 -11.17
N VAL A 174 -2.54 -0.22 -10.48
CA VAL A 174 -3.31 -1.32 -11.09
C VAL A 174 -4.65 -0.79 -11.58
N ILE A 175 -4.95 -1.00 -12.87
CA ILE A 175 -6.13 -0.50 -13.58
C ILE A 175 -6.95 -1.65 -14.18
N ARG A 176 -8.14 -1.35 -14.70
CA ARG A 176 -8.93 -2.33 -15.43
C ARG A 176 -8.34 -2.62 -16.82
N SER A 177 -8.64 -3.80 -17.37
CA SER A 177 -8.15 -4.19 -18.69
C SER A 177 -8.73 -3.34 -19.83
N ASP A 178 -9.86 -2.65 -19.58
CA ASP A 178 -10.43 -1.66 -20.49
C ASP A 178 -9.75 -0.27 -20.34
N GLY A 179 -8.70 -0.17 -19.49
CA GLY A 179 -7.91 1.02 -19.19
C GLY A 179 -8.59 2.07 -18.35
N THR A 180 -9.78 1.82 -17.90
CA THR A 180 -10.41 2.70 -16.91
C THR A 180 -9.66 2.57 -15.58
N VAL A 181 -9.54 3.70 -14.88
CA VAL A 181 -8.75 3.81 -13.63
C VAL A 181 -9.25 2.81 -12.58
N GLY A 182 -10.53 2.45 -12.58
CA GLY A 182 -11.12 1.51 -11.64
C GLY A 182 -11.27 2.08 -10.23
N ASP A 183 -11.75 1.22 -9.33
CA ASP A 183 -11.99 1.60 -7.93
C ASP A 183 -10.66 1.65 -7.15
N TYR A 184 -10.65 2.40 -6.06
CA TYR A 184 -9.54 2.55 -5.14
C TYR A 184 -10.07 2.69 -3.72
N GLY A 185 -9.37 2.13 -2.72
CA GLY A 185 -9.83 2.14 -1.33
C GLY A 185 -10.12 3.54 -0.77
N PHE A 186 -9.36 4.55 -1.22
CA PHE A 186 -9.55 5.96 -0.84
C PHE A 186 -10.26 6.77 -1.94
N GLY A 187 -10.96 6.12 -2.84
CA GLY A 187 -11.71 6.74 -3.92
C GLY A 187 -10.90 7.06 -5.19
N SER A 188 -11.61 7.11 -6.32
CA SER A 188 -11.01 7.40 -7.62
C SER A 188 -10.32 8.77 -7.70
N PRO A 189 -10.76 9.84 -7.02
CA PRO A 189 -10.04 11.12 -7.02
C PRO A 189 -8.64 11.02 -6.44
N MET A 190 -8.46 10.31 -5.32
CA MET A 190 -7.15 10.08 -4.72
C MET A 190 -6.23 9.29 -5.66
N LYS A 191 -6.74 8.24 -6.30
CA LYS A 191 -5.99 7.45 -7.28
C LYS A 191 -5.49 8.32 -8.45
N ARG A 192 -6.35 9.21 -8.97
CA ARG A 192 -5.96 10.15 -10.04
C ARG A 192 -4.88 11.13 -9.60
N ARG A 193 -4.96 11.65 -8.36
CA ARG A 193 -3.94 12.55 -7.79
C ARG A 193 -2.59 11.84 -7.67
N LEU A 194 -2.57 10.60 -7.16
CA LEU A 194 -1.36 9.79 -7.02
C LEU A 194 -0.71 9.52 -8.38
N LEU A 195 -1.49 9.06 -9.35
CA LEU A 195 -0.99 8.80 -10.70
C LEU A 195 -0.49 10.07 -11.39
N GLY A 196 -1.16 11.21 -11.19
CA GLY A 196 -0.71 12.51 -11.68
C GLY A 196 0.61 12.96 -11.04
N ALA A 197 0.79 12.74 -9.73
CA ALA A 197 2.04 13.01 -9.03
C ALA A 197 3.21 12.15 -9.56
N GLU A 198 2.92 10.94 -10.04
CA GLU A 198 3.87 10.05 -10.71
C GLU A 198 4.09 10.37 -12.20
N GLY A 199 3.47 11.45 -12.72
CA GLY A 199 3.63 11.89 -14.10
C GLY A 199 2.78 11.10 -15.12
N VAL A 200 1.81 10.30 -14.68
CA VAL A 200 0.91 9.58 -15.60
C VAL A 200 -0.08 10.53 -16.25
N ASP A 201 -0.02 10.63 -17.56
CA ASP A 201 -1.03 11.31 -18.38
C ASP A 201 -2.27 10.39 -18.57
N LEU A 202 -3.21 10.50 -17.63
CA LEU A 202 -4.42 9.66 -17.63
C LEU A 202 -5.31 9.91 -18.84
N ASP A 203 -5.39 11.14 -19.35
CA ASP A 203 -6.22 11.47 -20.52
C ASP A 203 -5.66 10.79 -21.76
N ARG A 204 -4.33 10.73 -21.89
CA ARG A 204 -3.65 9.99 -22.96
C ARG A 204 -3.88 8.49 -22.82
N VAL A 205 -3.80 7.94 -21.61
CA VAL A 205 -4.07 6.52 -21.34
C VAL A 205 -5.51 6.19 -21.70
N GLU A 206 -6.49 6.94 -21.24
CA GLU A 206 -7.91 6.74 -21.53
C GLU A 206 -8.23 6.90 -23.03
N ALA A 207 -7.58 7.84 -23.72
CA ALA A 207 -7.72 8.01 -25.15
C ALA A 207 -7.13 6.81 -25.94
N THR A 208 -6.01 6.26 -25.49
CA THR A 208 -5.37 5.08 -26.11
C THR A 208 -6.27 3.86 -25.96
N VAL A 209 -6.85 3.70 -24.79
CA VAL A 209 -7.75 2.59 -24.48
C VAL A 209 -9.05 2.66 -25.26
N ARG A 210 -9.65 3.82 -25.41
CA ARG A 210 -10.85 4.01 -26.25
C ARG A 210 -10.63 3.58 -27.71
N ARG A 211 -9.38 3.54 -28.17
CA ARG A 211 -9.00 3.03 -29.52
C ARG A 211 -8.72 1.54 -29.55
N GLY A 212 -8.89 0.85 -28.43
CA GLY A 212 -8.49 -0.53 -28.20
C GLY A 212 -7.07 -0.56 -27.57
N TRP A 213 -6.96 -1.26 -26.44
CA TRP A 213 -5.70 -1.37 -25.71
C TRP A 213 -4.60 -1.87 -26.66
N VAL A 214 -3.64 -1.03 -26.93
CA VAL A 214 -2.56 -1.33 -27.86
C VAL A 214 -1.26 -1.58 -27.12
N VAL A 215 -0.46 -2.50 -27.62
CA VAL A 215 0.93 -2.64 -27.24
C VAL A 215 1.79 -1.89 -28.25
N VAL A 216 2.94 -1.44 -27.80
CA VAL A 216 3.87 -0.63 -28.60
C VAL A 216 5.09 -1.45 -28.93
N GLY A 217 5.36 -1.64 -30.21
CA GLY A 217 6.60 -2.22 -30.74
C GLY A 217 7.62 -1.14 -31.05
N ASP A 218 8.89 -1.41 -30.78
CA ASP A 218 10.05 -0.65 -31.23
C ASP A 218 10.85 -1.51 -32.21
N ASP A 219 10.89 -1.14 -33.46
CA ASP A 219 11.57 -1.92 -34.51
C ASP A 219 13.10 -1.94 -34.39
N ARG A 220 13.69 -1.01 -33.64
CA ARG A 220 15.12 -0.99 -33.34
C ARG A 220 15.52 -2.06 -32.34
N SER A 221 14.68 -2.29 -31.34
CA SER A 221 14.93 -3.29 -30.28
C SER A 221 14.25 -4.63 -30.56
N GLY A 222 13.27 -4.67 -31.45
CA GLY A 222 12.42 -5.83 -31.68
C GLY A 222 11.53 -6.20 -30.48
N LEU A 223 11.34 -5.27 -29.52
CA LEU A 223 10.53 -5.49 -28.34
C LEU A 223 9.13 -4.94 -28.51
N VAL A 224 8.13 -5.61 -27.89
CA VAL A 224 6.79 -5.10 -27.72
C VAL A 224 6.52 -4.84 -26.23
N CYS A 225 6.06 -3.65 -25.92
CA CYS A 225 5.85 -3.14 -24.55
C CYS A 225 4.41 -2.74 -24.29
N MET A 226 4.04 -2.62 -23.01
CA MET A 226 2.83 -1.89 -22.61
C MET A 226 2.98 -0.39 -22.90
N PRO A 227 1.89 0.35 -23.18
CA PRO A 227 1.97 1.76 -23.57
C PRO A 227 2.60 2.69 -22.52
N THR A 228 2.49 2.35 -21.25
CA THR A 228 3.04 3.10 -20.10
C THR A 228 4.39 2.56 -19.64
N CYS A 229 5.01 1.62 -20.36
CA CYS A 229 6.32 1.13 -20.04
C CYS A 229 7.38 2.20 -20.39
N HIS A 230 8.33 2.44 -19.49
CA HIS A 230 9.43 3.39 -19.71
C HIS A 230 10.16 3.17 -21.04
N ARG A 231 10.29 1.89 -21.48
CA ARG A 231 10.90 1.56 -22.78
C ARG A 231 10.06 2.04 -23.97
N SER A 232 8.73 2.09 -23.80
CA SER A 232 7.84 2.53 -24.89
C SER A 232 7.75 4.05 -25.01
N GLU A 233 8.02 4.79 -23.95
CA GLU A 233 7.96 6.26 -23.96
C GLU A 233 9.05 6.89 -24.82
N GLY A 234 10.24 6.31 -24.79
CA GLY A 234 11.41 6.79 -25.57
C GLY A 234 11.46 6.33 -27.02
N VAL A 235 10.43 5.63 -27.53
CA VAL A 235 10.41 5.16 -28.93
C VAL A 235 10.00 6.30 -29.87
N PRO A 236 10.90 6.73 -30.81
CA PRO A 236 10.57 7.74 -31.81
C PRO A 236 9.39 7.30 -32.70
N ALA A 237 8.65 8.26 -33.23
CA ALA A 237 7.42 8.00 -33.98
C ALA A 237 7.63 7.13 -35.23
N ASP A 238 8.77 7.29 -35.91
CA ASP A 238 9.20 6.55 -37.11
C ASP A 238 9.60 5.10 -36.83
N HIS A 239 9.91 4.78 -35.58
CA HIS A 239 10.25 3.43 -35.11
C HIS A 239 9.16 2.78 -34.27
N ARG A 240 8.02 3.49 -34.09
CA ARG A 240 6.93 3.11 -33.20
C ARG A 240 5.81 2.42 -33.96
N HIS A 241 5.59 1.16 -33.65
CA HIS A 241 4.48 0.38 -34.18
C HIS A 241 3.45 0.10 -33.07
N THR A 242 2.18 0.05 -33.40
CA THR A 242 1.12 -0.24 -32.44
C THR A 242 0.36 -1.48 -32.86
N PHE A 243 0.08 -2.35 -31.89
CA PHE A 243 -0.64 -3.60 -32.12
C PHE A 243 -1.78 -3.73 -31.10
N ARG A 244 -2.82 -4.44 -31.47
CA ARG A 244 -3.95 -4.72 -30.57
C ARG A 244 -3.65 -5.83 -29.58
N THR A 245 -2.75 -6.74 -29.92
CA THR A 245 -2.36 -7.88 -29.08
C THR A 245 -0.87 -8.15 -29.20
N VAL A 246 -0.32 -8.81 -28.17
CA VAL A 246 1.06 -9.31 -28.21
C VAL A 246 1.22 -10.40 -29.30
N GLY A 247 0.16 -11.21 -29.54
CA GLY A 247 0.18 -12.22 -30.59
C GLY A 247 0.32 -11.61 -31.99
N GLU A 248 -0.37 -10.49 -32.27
CA GLU A 248 -0.20 -9.74 -33.52
C GLU A 248 1.23 -9.23 -33.69
N ALA A 249 1.80 -8.65 -32.63
CA ALA A 249 3.19 -8.19 -32.65
C ALA A 249 4.19 -9.35 -32.84
N ALA A 250 3.96 -10.48 -32.18
CA ALA A 250 4.80 -11.68 -32.34
C ALA A 250 4.78 -12.23 -33.76
N GLY A 251 3.62 -12.17 -34.43
CA GLY A 251 3.47 -12.53 -35.85
C GLY A 251 4.29 -11.64 -36.80
N GLN A 252 4.71 -10.45 -36.34
CA GLN A 252 5.59 -9.52 -37.05
C GLN A 252 7.05 -9.52 -36.55
N GLY A 253 7.41 -10.50 -35.70
CA GLY A 253 8.79 -10.70 -35.24
C GLY A 253 9.17 -9.98 -33.95
N TYR A 254 8.22 -9.35 -33.28
CA TYR A 254 8.49 -8.70 -31.96
C TYR A 254 8.46 -9.72 -30.82
N THR A 255 9.29 -9.48 -29.80
CA THR A 255 9.32 -10.27 -28.58
C THR A 255 8.80 -9.46 -27.39
N PRO A 256 8.08 -10.09 -26.42
CA PRO A 256 7.62 -9.40 -25.23
C PRO A 256 8.76 -8.76 -24.44
N CYS A 257 8.57 -7.51 -24.04
CA CYS A 257 9.50 -6.78 -23.20
C CYS A 257 9.71 -7.51 -21.85
N PRO A 258 10.95 -7.76 -21.40
CA PRO A 258 11.22 -8.45 -20.16
C PRO A 258 10.80 -7.64 -18.90
N ASP A 259 10.76 -6.31 -19.00
CA ASP A 259 10.43 -5.45 -17.86
C ASP A 259 8.94 -5.37 -17.62
N CYS A 260 8.15 -4.95 -18.62
CA CYS A 260 6.71 -4.82 -18.45
C CYS A 260 5.92 -6.10 -18.72
N ARG A 261 6.53 -7.11 -19.34
CA ARG A 261 5.95 -8.43 -19.62
C ARG A 261 4.51 -8.34 -20.14
N PRO A 262 4.28 -7.71 -21.30
CA PRO A 262 2.92 -7.56 -21.83
C PRO A 262 2.32 -8.95 -22.05
N MET A 263 1.05 -9.10 -21.63
CA MET A 263 0.37 -10.40 -21.73
C MET A 263 0.07 -10.75 -23.18
N GLY A 264 0.28 -12.01 -23.53
CA GLY A 264 -0.32 -12.59 -24.71
C GLY A 264 -1.85 -12.62 -24.54
N GLY A 265 -2.57 -12.05 -25.49
CA GLY A 265 -4.02 -12.14 -25.55
C GLY A 265 -4.46 -13.55 -25.99
#